data_3a216d7eed16327587fa6ac1e3ce2328
#
_entry.id   3a216d7eed16327587fa6ac1e3ce2328
#
_cell.length_a   1.000
_cell.length_b   1.000
_cell.length_c   1.000
_cell.angle_alpha   90.00
_cell.angle_beta   90.00
_cell.angle_gamma   90.00
#
_symmetry.space_group_name_H-M   'P 1'
#
loop_
_entity.id
_entity.type
_entity.pdbx_description
1 polymer ?
#
loop_
_entity_poly.entity_id
_entity_poly.type
_entity_poly.pdbx_seq_one_letter_code
_entity_poly.pdbx_strand_id
1 'polypeptide(L)'
;MEQVYIFDGIRTPIGRYAGGLSSIRSDDLAALPIQYLKDQYPALPWAELDEVILGCANQAGEDNRNVARMAALLAGLPESVPALTVNRLCASGLDAIGLGTRAIKSGEAQFILAGGVESMSRAPFVQSKPTTAFSRTPEIYDTTIGWRFINPKFKAQFGVDSMPETAEHVAEKYQISRADQDLFAYHSQQKTAVAQQKGIFAEEILPVEVKGSKKTTLTISQDEHPRAETTLDNLSALKTPFRKEGGSVTAGNASGVNDGAACVLLGNQQFAEQYGLRPKAKVIGTASAGVEAKYMGIGPVPAVQKVLKQTGLRLEQMDVIELNEAFAAQSLAVIRELGLQDDDARINPNGGAIALGHPLGMSGTRLVITAMHELKRRNGKYALCTMCVGVGQGVALILENMD
;
A
#
# COMPACT_ATOMS: atom_id res chain seq x y z
N MET A 1 2.20 2.35 -28.36
CA MET A 1 1.50 2.33 -27.07
C MET A 1 1.54 3.72 -26.51
N GLU A 2 0.42 4.19 -25.99
CA GLU A 2 0.32 5.51 -25.38
C GLU A 2 1.19 5.65 -24.13
N GLN A 3 1.61 6.87 -23.84
CA GLN A 3 2.30 7.20 -22.61
C GLN A 3 1.27 7.48 -21.51
N VAL A 4 1.58 7.08 -20.28
CA VAL A 4 0.68 7.26 -19.14
C VAL A 4 1.35 8.11 -18.10
N TYR A 5 0.66 9.16 -17.72
CA TYR A 5 1.14 10.15 -16.76
C TYR A 5 0.32 10.14 -15.48
N ILE A 6 0.97 10.49 -14.38
CA ILE A 6 0.34 10.85 -13.12
C ILE A 6 0.39 12.37 -13.01
N PHE A 7 -0.77 12.98 -12.93
CA PHE A 7 -0.90 14.45 -12.82
C PHE A 7 -0.91 14.91 -11.37
N ASP A 8 -1.53 14.10 -10.51
CA ASP A 8 -1.57 14.39 -9.08
C ASP A 8 -1.82 13.10 -8.27
N GLY A 9 -1.58 13.20 -6.96
CA GLY A 9 -1.88 12.11 -6.03
C GLY A 9 -1.94 12.64 -4.60
N ILE A 10 -2.87 12.09 -3.83
CA ILE A 10 -3.10 12.47 -2.44
C ILE A 10 -3.47 11.25 -1.61
N ARG A 11 -3.14 11.28 -0.32
CA ARG A 11 -3.52 10.25 0.64
C ARG A 11 -4.08 10.85 1.92
N THR A 12 -4.86 10.10 2.64
CA THR A 12 -5.15 10.41 4.04
C THR A 12 -3.91 10.20 4.90
N PRO A 13 -3.87 10.72 6.13
CA PRO A 13 -2.96 10.18 7.14
C PRO A 13 -3.15 8.67 7.26
N ILE A 14 -2.12 7.96 7.68
CA ILE A 14 -2.23 6.56 8.06
C ILE A 14 -2.64 6.50 9.54
N GLY A 15 -3.87 6.04 9.78
CA GLY A 15 -4.39 5.80 11.12
C GLY A 15 -3.81 4.53 11.74
N ARG A 16 -3.54 4.55 13.04
CA ARG A 16 -3.25 3.32 13.79
C ARG A 16 -4.54 2.54 14.05
N TYR A 17 -4.42 1.26 14.31
CA TYR A 17 -5.56 0.43 14.72
C TYR A 17 -6.31 1.05 15.91
N ALA A 18 -7.62 1.17 15.79
CA ALA A 18 -8.48 1.86 16.76
C ALA A 18 -8.07 3.32 17.06
N GLY A 19 -7.36 3.97 16.14
CA GLY A 19 -6.91 5.36 16.24
C GLY A 19 -7.92 6.38 15.71
N GLY A 20 -7.43 7.54 15.32
CA GLY A 20 -8.26 8.68 14.90
C GLY A 20 -9.17 8.41 13.72
N LEU A 21 -8.72 7.58 12.75
CA LEU A 21 -9.52 7.24 11.58
C LEU A 21 -10.52 6.10 11.79
N SER A 22 -10.46 5.38 12.92
CA SER A 22 -11.26 4.19 13.19
C SER A 22 -12.77 4.41 13.21
N SER A 23 -13.22 5.66 13.40
CA SER A 23 -14.65 6.01 13.36
C SER A 23 -15.19 6.26 11.96
N ILE A 24 -14.33 6.38 10.94
CA ILE A 24 -14.73 6.64 9.55
C ILE A 24 -14.97 5.31 8.84
N ARG A 25 -16.11 5.20 8.15
CA ARG A 25 -16.44 4.03 7.31
C ARG A 25 -15.43 3.90 6.17
N SER A 26 -15.18 2.68 5.72
CA SER A 26 -14.23 2.40 4.63
C SER A 26 -14.59 3.12 3.33
N ASP A 27 -15.88 3.15 2.98
CA ASP A 27 -16.41 3.80 1.79
C ASP A 27 -16.30 5.33 1.87
N ASP A 28 -16.59 5.93 3.04
CA ASP A 28 -16.39 7.37 3.28
C ASP A 28 -14.91 7.74 3.25
N LEU A 29 -14.03 6.94 3.86
CA LEU A 29 -12.60 7.16 3.87
C LEU A 29 -12.02 7.13 2.44
N ALA A 30 -12.48 6.19 1.61
CA ALA A 30 -12.08 6.07 0.21
C ALA A 30 -12.55 7.25 -0.64
N ALA A 31 -13.67 7.88 -0.30
CA ALA A 31 -14.21 9.03 -1.02
C ALA A 31 -13.36 10.30 -0.84
N LEU A 32 -12.67 10.47 0.30
CA LEU A 32 -11.94 11.69 0.63
C LEU A 32 -10.86 12.05 -0.41
N PRO A 33 -9.92 11.18 -0.78
CA PRO A 33 -8.90 11.52 -1.78
C PRO A 33 -9.48 11.72 -3.18
N ILE A 34 -10.57 11.04 -3.53
CA ILE A 34 -11.29 11.25 -4.80
C ILE A 34 -11.92 12.64 -4.83
N GLN A 35 -12.64 12.99 -3.77
CA GLN A 35 -13.26 14.31 -3.64
C GLN A 35 -12.21 15.42 -3.70
N TYR A 36 -11.09 15.27 -2.97
CA TYR A 36 -10.00 16.23 -3.00
C TYR A 36 -9.50 16.46 -4.44
N LEU A 37 -9.19 15.41 -5.20
CA LEU A 37 -8.71 15.54 -6.57
C LEU A 37 -9.77 16.19 -7.47
N LYS A 38 -11.05 15.84 -7.33
CA LYS A 38 -12.14 16.47 -8.05
C LYS A 38 -12.21 17.97 -7.77
N ASP A 39 -12.08 18.37 -6.53
CA ASP A 39 -12.18 19.77 -6.10
C ASP A 39 -10.93 20.58 -6.48
N GLN A 40 -9.74 19.94 -6.56
CA GLN A 40 -8.51 20.59 -7.08
C GLN A 40 -8.56 20.84 -8.58
N TYR A 41 -9.28 20.04 -9.34
CA TYR A 41 -9.37 20.12 -10.79
C TYR A 41 -10.81 20.32 -11.28
N PRO A 42 -11.51 21.42 -10.87
CA PRO A 42 -12.93 21.62 -11.18
C PRO A 42 -13.23 21.79 -12.67
N ALA A 43 -12.22 22.13 -13.47
CA ALA A 43 -12.36 22.31 -14.92
C ALA A 43 -12.27 20.98 -15.70
N LEU A 44 -11.93 19.86 -15.07
CA LEU A 44 -11.88 18.57 -15.75
C LEU A 44 -13.29 18.02 -16.02
N PRO A 45 -13.44 17.26 -17.12
CA PRO A 45 -14.74 16.72 -17.52
C PRO A 45 -15.06 15.45 -16.70
N TRP A 46 -15.37 15.60 -15.43
CA TRP A 46 -15.58 14.48 -14.50
C TRP A 46 -16.68 13.51 -14.96
N ALA A 47 -17.60 13.94 -15.81
CA ALA A 47 -18.61 13.06 -16.41
C ALA A 47 -18.03 12.14 -17.51
N GLU A 48 -16.85 12.45 -18.01
CA GLU A 48 -16.11 11.70 -19.03
C GLU A 48 -14.98 10.86 -18.41
N LEU A 49 -14.88 10.81 -17.08
CA LEU A 49 -13.93 9.93 -16.39
C LEU A 49 -14.21 8.48 -16.77
N ASP A 50 -13.25 7.82 -17.40
CA ASP A 50 -13.43 6.47 -17.94
C ASP A 50 -13.68 5.46 -16.83
N GLU A 51 -12.94 5.54 -15.72
CA GLU A 51 -13.12 4.62 -14.60
C GLU A 51 -12.46 5.10 -13.30
N VAL A 52 -13.01 4.67 -12.16
CA VAL A 52 -12.36 4.72 -10.85
C VAL A 52 -11.93 3.30 -10.46
N ILE A 53 -10.63 3.07 -10.26
CA ILE A 53 -10.09 1.75 -9.88
C ILE A 53 -9.50 1.84 -8.48
N LEU A 54 -10.10 1.20 -7.49
CA LEU A 54 -9.55 1.16 -6.14
C LEU A 54 -9.15 -0.25 -5.72
N GLY A 55 -7.97 -0.35 -5.10
CA GLY A 55 -7.54 -1.54 -4.38
C GLY A 55 -8.20 -1.64 -3.00
N CYS A 56 -8.68 -2.83 -2.64
CA CYS A 56 -9.15 -3.15 -1.29
C CYS A 56 -8.99 -4.65 -1.04
N ALA A 57 -8.37 -5.02 0.08
CA ALA A 57 -8.06 -6.40 0.39
C ALA A 57 -9.20 -7.11 1.14
N ASN A 58 -9.87 -6.46 2.08
CA ASN A 58 -10.84 -7.10 2.95
C ASN A 58 -12.16 -7.41 2.23
N GLN A 59 -12.90 -6.42 1.82
CA GLN A 59 -14.20 -6.49 1.13
C GLN A 59 -15.29 -7.28 1.88
N ALA A 60 -15.14 -7.48 3.18
CA ALA A 60 -16.08 -8.25 4.00
C ALA A 60 -17.08 -7.39 4.78
N GLY A 61 -16.79 -6.11 4.96
CA GLY A 61 -17.57 -5.16 5.75
C GLY A 61 -18.19 -4.03 4.95
N GLU A 62 -17.95 -2.81 5.37
CA GLU A 62 -18.43 -1.58 4.73
C GLU A 62 -17.78 -1.34 3.35
N ASP A 63 -16.71 -2.05 3.07
CA ASP A 63 -15.95 -2.12 1.82
C ASP A 63 -16.51 -3.16 0.81
N ASN A 64 -17.66 -3.78 1.11
CA ASN A 64 -18.30 -4.73 0.21
C ASN A 64 -18.99 -4.02 -0.98
N ARG A 65 -19.50 -4.80 -1.93
CA ARG A 65 -20.25 -4.32 -3.09
C ARG A 65 -19.52 -3.30 -3.95
N ASN A 66 -18.21 -3.48 -4.17
CA ASN A 66 -17.42 -2.57 -4.99
C ASN A 66 -17.23 -1.20 -4.30
N VAL A 67 -16.35 -1.15 -3.32
CA VAL A 67 -16.05 0.07 -2.56
C VAL A 67 -15.59 1.23 -3.45
N ALA A 68 -14.96 0.97 -4.60
CA ALA A 68 -14.60 2.00 -5.57
C ALA A 68 -15.84 2.74 -6.10
N ARG A 69 -16.90 1.99 -6.44
CA ARG A 69 -18.15 2.60 -6.90
C ARG A 69 -18.87 3.37 -5.80
N MET A 70 -18.88 2.83 -4.58
CA MET A 70 -19.46 3.52 -3.43
C MET A 70 -18.72 4.84 -3.16
N ALA A 71 -17.39 4.80 -3.12
CA ALA A 71 -16.54 5.97 -2.90
C ALA A 71 -16.67 7.02 -4.00
N ALA A 72 -16.73 6.60 -5.27
CA ALA A 72 -16.92 7.51 -6.40
C ALA A 72 -18.20 8.33 -6.28
N LEU A 73 -19.32 7.68 -5.94
CA LEU A 73 -20.61 8.34 -5.74
C LEU A 73 -20.63 9.24 -4.50
N LEU A 74 -20.04 8.78 -3.38
CA LEU A 74 -19.92 9.55 -2.14
C LEU A 74 -19.04 10.79 -2.33
N ALA A 75 -18.00 10.72 -3.18
CA ALA A 75 -17.18 11.86 -3.58
C ALA A 75 -17.90 12.84 -4.52
N GLY A 76 -19.14 12.55 -4.92
CA GLY A 76 -19.93 13.38 -5.81
C GLY A 76 -19.47 13.35 -7.27
N LEU A 77 -18.88 12.23 -7.72
CA LEU A 77 -18.71 12.00 -9.15
C LEU A 77 -20.05 11.67 -9.80
N PRO A 78 -20.23 11.99 -11.10
CA PRO A 78 -21.46 11.69 -11.82
C PRO A 78 -21.77 10.18 -11.84
N GLU A 79 -23.06 9.84 -11.83
CA GLU A 79 -23.50 8.42 -11.87
C GLU A 79 -23.10 7.69 -13.16
N SER A 80 -22.75 8.43 -14.21
CA SER A 80 -22.23 7.88 -15.47
C SER A 80 -20.84 7.25 -15.31
N VAL A 81 -20.05 7.66 -14.31
CA VAL A 81 -18.67 7.19 -14.12
C VAL A 81 -18.65 5.77 -13.56
N PRO A 82 -18.13 4.77 -14.28
CA PRO A 82 -18.00 3.42 -13.76
C PRO A 82 -16.89 3.30 -12.73
N ALA A 83 -16.88 2.21 -11.97
CA ALA A 83 -15.81 1.95 -11.01
C ALA A 83 -15.58 0.46 -10.78
N LEU A 84 -14.36 0.09 -10.46
CA LEU A 84 -13.89 -1.28 -10.25
C LEU A 84 -13.08 -1.39 -8.96
N THR A 85 -13.38 -2.39 -8.13
CA THR A 85 -12.55 -2.75 -6.98
C THR A 85 -11.69 -3.95 -7.32
N VAL A 86 -10.38 -3.85 -7.05
CA VAL A 86 -9.41 -4.93 -7.31
C VAL A 86 -8.78 -5.42 -6.02
N ASN A 87 -8.45 -6.70 -5.99
CA ASN A 87 -7.82 -7.34 -4.85
C ASN A 87 -6.60 -8.15 -5.28
N ARG A 88 -5.43 -7.66 -4.90
CA ARG A 88 -4.19 -8.42 -4.80
C ARG A 88 -3.61 -8.23 -3.40
N LEU A 89 -4.44 -8.40 -2.36
CA LEU A 89 -4.06 -8.21 -0.97
C LEU A 89 -3.28 -6.90 -0.77
N CYS A 90 -2.06 -6.97 -0.21
CA CYS A 90 -1.22 -5.80 0.09
C CYS A 90 -0.97 -4.89 -1.13
N ALA A 91 -0.86 -5.44 -2.34
CA ALA A 91 -0.54 -4.68 -3.55
C ALA A 91 -1.76 -4.19 -4.34
N SER A 92 -2.97 -4.27 -3.77
CA SER A 92 -4.20 -3.91 -4.49
C SER A 92 -4.16 -2.48 -5.04
N GLY A 93 -3.66 -1.51 -4.29
CA GLY A 93 -3.53 -0.13 -4.74
C GLY A 93 -2.48 0.05 -5.84
N LEU A 94 -1.36 -0.66 -5.79
CA LEU A 94 -0.34 -0.63 -6.85
C LEU A 94 -0.86 -1.28 -8.13
N ASP A 95 -1.64 -2.36 -8.01
CA ASP A 95 -2.31 -3.01 -9.14
C ASP A 95 -3.43 -2.15 -9.74
N ALA A 96 -4.15 -1.38 -8.94
CA ALA A 96 -5.13 -0.41 -9.42
C ALA A 96 -4.48 0.59 -10.38
N ILE A 97 -3.33 1.17 -10.02
CA ILE A 97 -2.52 2.03 -10.89
C ILE A 97 -2.04 1.25 -12.12
N GLY A 98 -1.58 0.01 -11.93
CA GLY A 98 -1.15 -0.86 -13.02
C GLY A 98 -2.25 -1.20 -14.01
N LEU A 99 -3.48 -1.39 -13.57
CA LEU A 99 -4.66 -1.64 -14.42
C LEU A 99 -5.05 -0.38 -15.19
N GLY A 100 -5.16 0.77 -14.52
CA GLY A 100 -5.39 2.05 -15.19
C GLY A 100 -4.32 2.36 -16.22
N THR A 101 -3.05 2.09 -15.89
CA THR A 101 -1.94 2.23 -16.86
C THR A 101 -2.14 1.35 -18.09
N ARG A 102 -2.58 0.09 -17.93
CA ARG A 102 -2.83 -0.82 -19.06
C ARG A 102 -4.00 -0.36 -19.93
N ALA A 103 -5.11 0.07 -19.31
CA ALA A 103 -6.26 0.57 -20.03
C ALA A 103 -5.92 1.82 -20.87
N ILE A 104 -5.13 2.76 -20.32
CA ILE A 104 -4.69 3.93 -21.06
C ILE A 104 -3.69 3.54 -22.17
N LYS A 105 -2.71 2.65 -21.88
CA LYS A 105 -1.74 2.19 -22.89
C LYS A 105 -2.37 1.45 -24.07
N SER A 106 -3.49 0.75 -23.86
CA SER A 106 -4.24 0.06 -24.92
C SER A 106 -5.15 0.99 -25.71
N GLY A 107 -5.37 2.22 -25.26
CA GLY A 107 -6.29 3.17 -25.86
C GLY A 107 -7.76 2.94 -25.48
N GLU A 108 -8.04 2.11 -24.49
CA GLU A 108 -9.39 1.87 -23.96
C GLU A 108 -9.86 3.01 -23.05
N ALA A 109 -8.91 3.77 -22.47
CA ALA A 109 -9.18 4.89 -21.58
C ALA A 109 -8.20 6.03 -21.81
N GLN A 110 -8.58 7.24 -21.45
CA GLN A 110 -7.75 8.45 -21.49
C GLN A 110 -7.56 9.07 -20.11
N PHE A 111 -8.50 8.87 -19.20
CA PHE A 111 -8.62 9.57 -17.93
C PHE A 111 -9.16 8.64 -16.84
N ILE A 112 -8.36 8.34 -15.83
CA ILE A 112 -8.67 7.36 -14.77
C ILE A 112 -8.26 7.92 -13.40
N LEU A 113 -9.08 7.67 -12.39
CA LEU A 113 -8.68 7.72 -10.98
C LEU A 113 -8.30 6.32 -10.52
N ALA A 114 -7.08 6.17 -9.99
CA ALA A 114 -6.59 4.90 -9.46
C ALA A 114 -6.07 5.06 -8.02
N GLY A 115 -6.36 4.10 -7.16
CA GLY A 115 -5.95 4.24 -5.77
C GLY A 115 -6.27 3.02 -4.93
N GLY A 116 -6.53 3.24 -3.64
CA GLY A 116 -6.96 2.17 -2.76
C GLY A 116 -7.29 2.62 -1.36
N VAL A 117 -7.95 1.74 -0.64
CA VAL A 117 -8.42 1.94 0.74
C VAL A 117 -8.27 0.67 1.55
N GLU A 118 -7.98 0.83 2.82
CA GLU A 118 -8.17 -0.21 3.82
C GLU A 118 -8.55 0.42 5.14
N SER A 119 -9.59 -0.09 5.79
CA SER A 119 -9.88 0.22 7.19
C SER A 119 -9.82 -1.09 7.99
N MET A 120 -8.66 -1.39 8.52
CA MET A 120 -8.45 -2.60 9.29
C MET A 120 -9.09 -2.51 10.69
N SER A 121 -9.28 -1.28 11.20
CA SER A 121 -10.00 -1.04 12.46
C SER A 121 -11.49 -1.42 12.36
N ARG A 122 -12.08 -1.35 11.16
CA ARG A 122 -13.51 -1.63 10.93
C ARG A 122 -13.76 -2.96 10.25
N ALA A 123 -12.72 -3.77 10.11
CA ALA A 123 -12.84 -5.12 9.58
C ALA A 123 -13.81 -5.95 10.45
N PRO A 124 -14.89 -6.51 9.88
CA PRO A 124 -15.93 -7.15 10.66
C PRO A 124 -15.56 -8.57 11.11
N PHE A 125 -16.28 -9.06 12.11
CA PHE A 125 -16.39 -10.49 12.34
C PHE A 125 -17.31 -11.11 11.28
N VAL A 126 -16.94 -12.28 10.77
CA VAL A 126 -17.73 -13.03 9.79
C VAL A 126 -17.98 -14.46 10.25
N GLN A 127 -19.11 -15.01 9.85
CA GLN A 127 -19.55 -16.34 10.20
C GLN A 127 -20.03 -17.07 8.94
N SER A 128 -19.62 -18.35 8.76
CA SER A 128 -20.15 -19.19 7.71
C SER A 128 -21.57 -19.67 8.01
N LYS A 129 -22.34 -19.96 6.97
CA LYS A 129 -23.57 -20.73 7.16
C LYS A 129 -23.24 -22.15 7.59
N PRO A 130 -24.05 -22.75 8.48
CA PRO A 130 -23.87 -24.16 8.85
C PRO A 130 -23.94 -25.07 7.62
N THR A 131 -23.06 -26.05 7.57
CA THR A 131 -23.06 -27.09 6.52
C THR A 131 -23.93 -28.29 6.87
N THR A 132 -24.32 -28.40 8.14
CA THR A 132 -25.18 -29.47 8.64
C THR A 132 -26.42 -28.89 9.32
N ALA A 133 -27.56 -29.59 9.20
CA ALA A 133 -28.77 -29.20 9.94
C ALA A 133 -28.54 -29.25 11.45
N PHE A 134 -29.16 -28.32 12.17
CA PHE A 134 -29.08 -28.22 13.64
C PHE A 134 -27.66 -28.04 14.23
N SER A 135 -26.74 -27.46 13.45
CA SER A 135 -25.40 -27.12 13.97
C SER A 135 -25.50 -26.26 15.22
N ARG A 136 -24.71 -26.61 16.25
CA ARG A 136 -24.70 -25.93 17.55
C ARG A 136 -23.41 -25.16 17.85
N THR A 137 -22.46 -25.19 16.91
CA THR A 137 -21.13 -24.58 17.06
C THR A 137 -20.87 -23.65 15.87
N PRO A 138 -21.16 -22.34 15.98
CA PRO A 138 -20.77 -21.36 14.95
C PRO A 138 -19.26 -21.11 15.03
N GLU A 139 -18.63 -21.01 13.86
CA GLU A 139 -17.26 -20.46 13.76
C GLU A 139 -17.34 -19.01 13.36
N ILE A 140 -16.70 -18.15 14.15
CA ILE A 140 -16.61 -16.69 13.91
C ILE A 140 -15.16 -16.35 13.65
N TYR A 141 -14.90 -15.60 12.58
CA TYR A 141 -13.55 -15.14 12.20
C TYR A 141 -13.46 -13.64 12.27
N ASP A 142 -12.36 -13.14 12.85
CA ASP A 142 -11.95 -11.74 12.73
C ASP A 142 -11.31 -11.55 11.35
N THR A 143 -11.79 -10.58 10.59
CA THR A 143 -11.28 -10.29 9.23
C THR A 143 -10.21 -9.21 9.20
N THR A 144 -9.80 -8.67 10.33
CA THR A 144 -8.76 -7.63 10.45
C THR A 144 -7.46 -8.10 9.80
N ILE A 145 -7.02 -9.31 10.12
CA ILE A 145 -5.81 -9.93 9.58
C ILE A 145 -5.95 -11.46 9.67
N GLY A 146 -5.27 -12.17 8.78
CA GLY A 146 -5.20 -13.63 8.85
C GLY A 146 -6.23 -14.36 7.99
N TRP A 147 -6.20 -15.67 8.15
CA TRP A 147 -7.01 -16.60 7.36
C TRP A 147 -8.43 -16.74 7.89
N ARG A 148 -9.40 -16.85 6.98
CA ARG A 148 -10.79 -17.14 7.24
C ARG A 148 -11.34 -18.09 6.18
N PHE A 149 -12.30 -18.95 6.53
CA PHE A 149 -12.93 -19.92 5.61
C PHE A 149 -11.90 -20.76 4.84
N ILE A 150 -10.93 -21.32 5.56
CA ILE A 150 -9.78 -22.01 4.99
C ILE A 150 -10.23 -23.20 4.14
N ASN A 151 -9.84 -23.24 2.85
CA ASN A 151 -10.02 -24.38 2.00
C ASN A 151 -9.09 -25.53 2.43
N PRO A 152 -9.63 -26.71 2.82
CA PRO A 152 -8.81 -27.83 3.30
C PRO A 152 -7.79 -28.35 2.27
N LYS A 153 -8.10 -28.30 0.98
CA LYS A 153 -7.18 -28.70 -0.09
C LYS A 153 -6.02 -27.71 -0.21
N PHE A 154 -6.33 -26.41 -0.12
CA PHE A 154 -5.30 -25.37 -0.13
C PHE A 154 -4.37 -25.53 1.07
N LYS A 155 -4.93 -25.70 2.27
CA LYS A 155 -4.16 -25.91 3.51
C LYS A 155 -3.23 -27.11 3.41
N ALA A 156 -3.72 -28.24 2.88
CA ALA A 156 -2.92 -29.45 2.75
C ALA A 156 -1.77 -29.30 1.74
N GLN A 157 -1.95 -28.50 0.69
CA GLN A 157 -0.98 -28.37 -0.40
C GLN A 157 0.01 -27.23 -0.20
N PHE A 158 -0.42 -26.09 0.34
CA PHE A 158 0.37 -24.85 0.37
C PHE A 158 0.60 -24.30 1.79
N GLY A 159 -0.08 -24.86 2.81
CA GLY A 159 -0.10 -24.30 4.15
C GLY A 159 -1.01 -23.07 4.26
N VAL A 160 -1.17 -22.59 5.49
CA VAL A 160 -1.93 -21.37 5.83
C VAL A 160 -1.22 -20.63 6.95
N ASP A 161 0.08 -20.46 6.81
CA ASP A 161 0.90 -19.75 7.78
C ASP A 161 0.40 -18.31 7.94
N SER A 162 0.46 -17.79 9.14
CA SER A 162 0.20 -16.38 9.39
C SER A 162 1.28 -15.51 8.73
N MET A 163 1.00 -14.25 8.50
CA MET A 163 1.97 -13.35 7.87
C MET A 163 3.29 -13.26 8.66
N PRO A 164 3.29 -13.15 10.01
CA PRO A 164 4.54 -13.22 10.77
C PRO A 164 5.30 -14.54 10.62
N GLU A 165 4.61 -15.67 10.52
CA GLU A 165 5.27 -16.97 10.28
C GLU A 165 5.95 -17.03 8.91
N THR A 166 5.33 -16.44 7.87
CA THR A 166 5.99 -16.31 6.57
C THR A 166 7.26 -15.45 6.64
N ALA A 167 7.27 -14.40 7.48
CA ALA A 167 8.44 -13.58 7.72
C ALA A 167 9.55 -14.35 8.47
N GLU A 168 9.18 -15.20 9.43
CA GLU A 168 10.14 -16.09 10.10
C GLU A 168 10.75 -17.11 9.13
N HIS A 169 9.97 -17.66 8.20
CA HIS A 169 10.50 -18.54 7.15
C HIS A 169 11.50 -17.81 6.22
N VAL A 170 11.23 -16.56 5.91
CA VAL A 170 12.15 -15.73 5.13
C VAL A 170 13.42 -15.44 5.94
N ALA A 171 13.29 -15.06 7.21
CA ALA A 171 14.43 -14.80 8.10
C ALA A 171 15.35 -16.02 8.19
N GLU A 172 14.80 -17.22 8.37
CA GLU A 172 15.52 -18.47 8.46
C GLU A 172 16.22 -18.80 7.12
N LYS A 173 15.49 -18.78 6.01
CA LYS A 173 16.01 -19.15 4.69
C LYS A 173 17.13 -18.23 4.21
N TYR A 174 16.98 -16.92 4.45
CA TYR A 174 17.93 -15.89 4.00
C TYR A 174 18.89 -15.45 5.10
N GLN A 175 18.89 -16.14 6.26
CA GLN A 175 19.79 -15.91 7.38
C GLN A 175 19.79 -14.45 7.87
N ILE A 176 18.58 -13.87 7.97
CA ILE A 176 18.39 -12.52 8.48
C ILE A 176 18.33 -12.57 10.00
N SER A 177 19.32 -12.01 10.68
CA SER A 177 19.39 -12.01 12.12
C SER A 177 18.34 -11.11 12.78
N ARG A 178 17.99 -11.36 14.02
CA ARG A 178 17.14 -10.48 14.83
C ARG A 178 17.76 -9.07 14.94
N ALA A 179 19.07 -8.98 15.13
CA ALA A 179 19.76 -7.70 15.24
C ALA A 179 19.66 -6.88 13.96
N ASP A 180 19.82 -7.51 12.79
CA ASP A 180 19.63 -6.83 11.49
C ASP A 180 18.20 -6.30 11.35
N GLN A 181 17.19 -7.12 11.73
CA GLN A 181 15.78 -6.73 11.67
C GLN A 181 15.48 -5.52 12.56
N ASP A 182 15.98 -5.53 13.78
CA ASP A 182 15.77 -4.45 14.73
C ASP A 182 16.51 -3.16 14.29
N LEU A 183 17.71 -3.27 13.71
CA LEU A 183 18.46 -2.15 13.16
C LEU A 183 17.73 -1.53 11.96
N PHE A 184 17.20 -2.36 11.06
CA PHE A 184 16.40 -1.90 9.94
C PHE A 184 15.15 -1.15 10.40
N ALA A 185 14.42 -1.71 11.36
CA ALA A 185 13.23 -1.09 11.95
C ALA A 185 13.56 0.24 12.65
N TYR A 186 14.66 0.29 13.39
CA TYR A 186 15.16 1.53 13.98
C TYR A 186 15.42 2.61 12.95
N HIS A 187 16.11 2.27 11.85
CA HIS A 187 16.36 3.23 10.76
C HIS A 187 15.07 3.70 10.09
N SER A 188 14.08 2.83 9.89
CA SER A 188 12.76 3.23 9.37
C SER A 188 12.09 4.27 10.27
N GLN A 189 12.09 4.06 11.59
CA GLN A 189 11.54 5.03 12.55
C GLN A 189 12.30 6.35 12.54
N GLN A 190 13.63 6.33 12.52
CA GLN A 190 14.45 7.55 12.52
C GLN A 190 14.26 8.36 11.24
N LYS A 191 14.26 7.70 10.06
CA LYS A 191 13.98 8.35 8.77
C LYS A 191 12.60 9.02 8.78
N THR A 192 11.57 8.32 9.28
CA THR A 192 10.21 8.85 9.38
C THR A 192 10.13 10.05 10.33
N ALA A 193 10.78 9.98 11.49
CA ALA A 193 10.81 11.10 12.44
C ALA A 193 11.43 12.36 11.82
N VAL A 194 12.55 12.21 11.11
CA VAL A 194 13.19 13.32 10.39
C VAL A 194 12.27 13.87 9.29
N ALA A 195 11.62 12.99 8.53
CA ALA A 195 10.70 13.40 7.47
C ALA A 195 9.49 14.18 8.02
N GLN A 196 8.90 13.72 9.13
CA GLN A 196 7.81 14.44 9.81
C GLN A 196 8.25 15.80 10.32
N GLN A 197 9.42 15.90 10.98
CA GLN A 197 9.96 17.15 11.48
C GLN A 197 10.22 18.19 10.38
N LYS A 198 10.64 17.70 9.19
CA LYS A 198 10.87 18.55 8.01
C LYS A 198 9.59 18.86 7.23
N GLY A 199 8.43 18.32 7.62
CA GLY A 199 7.17 18.50 6.91
C GLY A 199 7.12 17.84 5.52
N ILE A 200 7.94 16.82 5.27
CA ILE A 200 8.07 16.18 3.95
C ILE A 200 6.73 15.57 3.48
N PHE A 201 5.94 15.03 4.39
CA PHE A 201 4.66 14.42 4.06
C PHE A 201 3.51 15.43 3.90
N ALA A 202 3.72 16.72 4.17
CA ALA A 202 2.65 17.73 4.09
C ALA A 202 2.07 17.89 2.68
N GLU A 203 2.89 17.64 1.63
CA GLU A 203 2.44 17.74 0.23
C GLU A 203 1.59 16.55 -0.22
N GLU A 204 1.65 15.43 0.50
CA GLU A 204 0.95 14.20 0.13
C GLU A 204 -0.21 13.82 1.05
N ILE A 205 -0.34 14.50 2.21
CA ILE A 205 -1.38 14.19 3.22
C ILE A 205 -2.54 15.18 3.13
N LEU A 206 -3.74 14.64 2.91
CA LEU A 206 -5.02 15.34 3.06
C LEU A 206 -5.44 15.27 4.54
N PRO A 207 -5.53 16.39 5.27
CA PRO A 207 -6.09 16.39 6.61
C PRO A 207 -7.52 15.87 6.64
N VAL A 208 -7.83 15.04 7.61
CA VAL A 208 -9.14 14.38 7.75
C VAL A 208 -9.85 14.88 9.00
N GLU A 209 -11.06 15.40 8.83
CA GLU A 209 -11.91 15.79 9.95
C GLU A 209 -12.71 14.59 10.47
N VAL A 210 -12.66 14.37 11.78
CA VAL A 210 -13.39 13.31 12.47
C VAL A 210 -14.25 13.89 13.58
N LYS A 211 -15.44 13.32 13.77
CA LYS A 211 -16.33 13.70 14.87
C LYS A 211 -15.73 13.21 16.19
N GLY A 212 -15.37 14.14 17.04
CA GLY A 212 -14.95 13.85 18.40
C GLY A 212 -16.10 13.72 19.39
N SER A 213 -15.79 13.51 20.66
CA SER A 213 -16.79 13.53 21.74
C SER A 213 -17.38 14.94 21.90
N LYS A 214 -18.62 15.02 22.40
CA LYS A 214 -19.29 16.30 22.73
C LYS A 214 -19.40 17.31 21.57
N LYS A 215 -19.66 16.86 20.34
CA LYS A 215 -19.79 17.72 19.13
C LYS A 215 -18.51 18.48 18.75
N THR A 216 -17.34 18.05 19.20
CA THR A 216 -16.07 18.58 18.72
C THR A 216 -15.70 17.94 17.39
N THR A 217 -14.98 18.68 16.56
CA THR A 217 -14.31 18.15 15.37
C THR A 217 -12.81 18.05 15.68
N LEU A 218 -12.21 16.94 15.36
CA LEU A 218 -10.77 16.73 15.45
C LEU A 218 -10.22 16.63 14.03
N THR A 219 -9.10 17.28 13.77
CA THR A 219 -8.39 17.17 12.48
C THR A 219 -7.20 16.25 12.65
N ILE A 220 -7.19 15.15 11.91
CA ILE A 220 -6.05 14.24 11.81
C ILE A 220 -5.25 14.65 10.58
N SER A 221 -4.04 15.15 10.77
CA SER A 221 -3.18 15.71 9.71
C SER A 221 -1.80 15.07 9.62
N GLN A 222 -1.52 14.06 10.44
CA GLN A 222 -0.26 13.33 10.48
C GLN A 222 -0.50 11.84 10.63
N ASP A 223 0.45 11.05 10.11
CA ASP A 223 0.47 9.61 10.33
C ASP A 223 0.59 9.30 11.83
N GLU A 224 -0.26 8.43 12.35
CA GLU A 224 -0.38 8.16 13.79
C GLU A 224 0.52 7.01 14.27
N HIS A 225 1.10 6.22 13.35
CA HIS A 225 1.86 5.02 13.69
C HIS A 225 3.32 5.29 14.09
N PRO A 226 4.03 6.33 13.57
CA PRO A 226 5.44 6.58 13.86
C PRO A 226 5.74 6.73 15.35
N ARG A 227 6.92 6.22 15.76
CA ARG A 227 7.44 6.24 17.14
C ARG A 227 8.86 6.79 17.13
N ALA A 228 8.98 8.11 17.12
CA ALA A 228 10.26 8.82 17.03
C ALA A 228 11.27 8.48 18.14
N GLU A 229 10.75 8.10 19.32
CA GLU A 229 11.54 7.74 20.52
C GLU A 229 12.01 6.27 20.52
N THR A 230 11.81 5.54 19.45
CA THR A 230 12.27 4.14 19.35
C THR A 230 13.79 4.05 19.49
N THR A 231 14.26 3.12 20.32
CA THR A 231 15.69 2.81 20.50
C THR A 231 15.97 1.34 20.19
N LEU A 232 17.22 1.00 19.87
CA LEU A 232 17.63 -0.40 19.65
C LEU A 232 17.42 -1.26 20.90
N ASP A 233 17.66 -0.71 22.09
CA ASP A 233 17.44 -1.43 23.36
C ASP A 233 15.96 -1.79 23.55
N ASN A 234 15.05 -0.85 23.23
CA ASN A 234 13.62 -1.11 23.31
C ASN A 234 13.18 -2.17 22.29
N LEU A 235 13.72 -2.15 21.07
CA LEU A 235 13.42 -3.16 20.06
C LEU A 235 13.93 -4.54 20.45
N SER A 236 15.18 -4.64 20.94
CA SER A 236 15.80 -5.91 21.35
C SER A 236 15.07 -6.58 22.52
N ALA A 237 14.45 -5.81 23.39
CA ALA A 237 13.67 -6.28 24.53
C ALA A 237 12.28 -6.84 24.16
N LEU A 238 11.81 -6.63 22.92
CA LEU A 238 10.50 -7.11 22.48
C LEU A 238 10.47 -8.63 22.33
N LYS A 239 9.36 -9.22 22.76
CA LYS A 239 9.10 -10.66 22.62
C LYS A 239 8.85 -11.05 21.16
N THR A 240 9.12 -12.30 20.82
CA THR A 240 8.85 -12.95 19.55
C THR A 240 7.59 -13.83 19.65
N PRO A 241 6.38 -13.26 19.61
CA PRO A 241 5.15 -13.98 19.97
C PRO A 241 4.72 -15.02 18.93
N PHE A 242 5.29 -14.97 17.73
CA PHE A 242 4.88 -15.79 16.58
C PHE A 242 5.59 -17.15 16.53
N ARG A 243 6.80 -17.25 17.12
CA ARG A 243 7.52 -18.51 17.34
C ARG A 243 7.98 -18.60 18.81
N LYS A 244 7.72 -19.74 19.45
CA LYS A 244 8.10 -19.95 20.87
C LYS A 244 9.61 -20.04 21.06
N GLU A 245 10.32 -20.65 20.10
CA GLU A 245 11.76 -20.86 20.14
C GLU A 245 12.38 -20.38 18.83
N GLY A 246 13.48 -19.65 18.92
CA GLY A 246 14.23 -19.16 17.76
C GLY A 246 13.49 -18.12 16.91
N GLY A 247 12.40 -17.52 17.41
CA GLY A 247 11.70 -16.45 16.72
C GLY A 247 12.49 -15.15 16.65
N SER A 248 12.28 -14.38 15.59
CA SER A 248 12.97 -13.12 15.32
C SER A 248 12.01 -11.96 15.06
N VAL A 249 10.78 -12.25 14.60
CA VAL A 249 9.76 -11.24 14.27
C VAL A 249 9.06 -10.74 15.53
N THR A 250 8.96 -9.43 15.64
CA THR A 250 8.33 -8.73 16.76
C THR A 250 7.36 -7.66 16.27
N ALA A 251 6.58 -7.08 17.19
CA ALA A 251 5.76 -5.91 16.89
C ALA A 251 6.59 -4.66 16.51
N GLY A 252 7.88 -4.63 16.82
CA GLY A 252 8.76 -3.50 16.51
C GLY A 252 9.45 -3.59 15.16
N ASN A 253 9.58 -4.80 14.59
CA ASN A 253 10.23 -5.01 13.30
C ASN A 253 9.26 -5.54 12.21
N ALA A 254 7.97 -5.32 12.43
CA ALA A 254 6.86 -5.58 11.52
C ALA A 254 6.02 -4.33 11.32
N SER A 255 5.35 -4.22 10.18
CA SER A 255 4.35 -3.17 9.95
C SER A 255 3.13 -3.35 10.84
N GLY A 256 2.42 -2.27 11.08
CA GLY A 256 1.20 -2.27 11.90
C GLY A 256 -0.06 -2.64 11.14
N VAL A 257 -1.15 -2.72 11.90
CA VAL A 257 -2.54 -2.80 11.42
C VAL A 257 -3.06 -1.37 11.36
N ASN A 258 -3.51 -0.91 10.20
CA ASN A 258 -3.71 0.51 9.96
C ASN A 258 -4.93 0.80 9.06
N ASP A 259 -5.35 2.06 9.07
CA ASP A 259 -6.44 2.61 8.27
C ASP A 259 -5.90 3.68 7.32
N GLY A 260 -6.41 3.77 6.09
CA GLY A 260 -6.02 4.82 5.16
C GLY A 260 -6.61 4.65 3.77
N ALA A 261 -6.58 5.75 3.00
CA ALA A 261 -6.98 5.79 1.60
C ALA A 261 -6.05 6.70 0.80
N ALA A 262 -5.88 6.41 -0.48
CA ALA A 262 -5.07 7.20 -1.40
C ALA A 262 -5.61 7.10 -2.82
N CYS A 263 -5.40 8.15 -3.62
CA CYS A 263 -5.81 8.18 -5.02
C CYS A 263 -4.82 8.99 -5.86
N VAL A 264 -4.60 8.58 -7.09
CA VAL A 264 -3.83 9.29 -8.12
C VAL A 264 -4.70 9.53 -9.35
N LEU A 265 -4.41 10.63 -10.04
CA LEU A 265 -5.02 11.02 -11.31
C LEU A 265 -4.12 10.59 -12.46
N LEU A 266 -4.60 9.67 -13.29
CA LEU A 266 -3.91 9.13 -14.45
C LEU A 266 -4.52 9.66 -15.76
N GLY A 267 -3.68 9.85 -16.75
CA GLY A 267 -4.16 10.12 -18.12
C GLY A 267 -3.05 10.00 -19.16
N ASN A 268 -3.46 10.10 -20.45
CA ASN A 268 -2.53 10.10 -21.57
C ASN A 268 -2.08 11.52 -21.92
N GLN A 269 -1.20 11.63 -22.92
CA GLN A 269 -0.67 12.92 -23.37
C GLN A 269 -1.74 13.81 -24.00
N GLN A 270 -2.64 13.23 -24.77
CA GLN A 270 -3.73 13.98 -25.43
C GLN A 270 -4.63 14.66 -24.38
N PHE A 271 -4.97 13.93 -23.32
CA PHE A 271 -5.75 14.47 -22.19
C PHE A 271 -5.00 15.60 -21.49
N ALA A 272 -3.68 15.43 -21.25
CA ALA A 272 -2.84 16.46 -20.65
C ALA A 272 -2.84 17.77 -21.47
N GLU A 273 -2.65 17.67 -22.77
CA GLU A 273 -2.62 18.82 -23.69
C GLU A 273 -3.98 19.50 -23.78
N GLN A 274 -5.07 18.73 -23.87
CA GLN A 274 -6.42 19.26 -23.99
C GLN A 274 -6.85 20.07 -22.74
N TYR A 275 -6.45 19.65 -21.54
CA TYR A 275 -6.85 20.29 -20.28
C TYR A 275 -5.72 21.09 -19.60
N GLY A 276 -4.58 21.25 -20.28
CA GLY A 276 -3.44 22.02 -19.76
C GLY A 276 -2.81 21.45 -18.51
N LEU A 277 -2.86 20.13 -18.32
CA LEU A 277 -2.29 19.46 -17.17
C LEU A 277 -0.79 19.26 -17.34
N ARG A 278 -0.05 19.48 -16.24
CA ARG A 278 1.39 19.17 -16.17
C ARG A 278 1.60 17.81 -15.52
N PRO A 279 2.22 16.85 -16.20
CA PRO A 279 2.56 15.57 -15.60
C PRO A 279 3.58 15.75 -14.46
N LYS A 280 3.34 15.14 -13.31
CA LYS A 280 4.32 15.03 -12.20
C LYS A 280 5.21 13.81 -12.38
N ALA A 281 4.65 12.71 -12.86
CA ALA A 281 5.39 11.49 -13.15
C ALA A 281 4.82 10.75 -14.36
N LYS A 282 5.63 9.87 -14.96
CA LYS A 282 5.24 8.96 -16.03
C LYS A 282 5.39 7.52 -15.57
N VAL A 283 4.39 6.69 -15.81
CA VAL A 283 4.46 5.26 -15.51
C VAL A 283 5.18 4.53 -16.65
N ILE A 284 6.40 4.11 -16.39
CA ILE A 284 7.26 3.43 -17.38
C ILE A 284 6.83 1.98 -17.56
N GLY A 285 6.66 1.25 -16.46
CA GLY A 285 6.26 -0.15 -16.51
C GLY A 285 5.74 -0.69 -15.19
N THR A 286 4.99 -1.78 -15.29
CA THR A 286 4.46 -2.53 -14.15
C THR A 286 4.65 -4.03 -14.37
N ALA A 287 4.98 -4.76 -13.33
CA ALA A 287 5.08 -6.21 -13.38
C ALA A 287 4.63 -6.87 -12.09
N SER A 288 4.15 -8.11 -12.20
CA SER A 288 3.87 -8.97 -11.06
C SER A 288 4.53 -10.33 -11.27
N ALA A 289 4.85 -11.00 -10.17
CA ALA A 289 5.44 -12.33 -10.16
C ALA A 289 4.88 -13.17 -9.01
N GLY A 290 4.91 -14.50 -9.15
CA GLY A 290 4.56 -15.46 -8.11
C GLY A 290 5.80 -16.12 -7.51
N VAL A 291 5.72 -16.49 -6.24
CA VAL A 291 6.70 -17.28 -5.49
C VAL A 291 5.98 -18.29 -4.60
N GLU A 292 6.72 -19.18 -3.94
CA GLU A 292 6.13 -20.08 -2.93
C GLU A 292 5.40 -19.30 -1.84
N ALA A 293 4.18 -19.72 -1.47
CA ALA A 293 3.32 -19.00 -0.54
C ALA A 293 4.00 -18.72 0.83
N LYS A 294 4.71 -19.69 1.38
CA LYS A 294 5.44 -19.55 2.65
C LYS A 294 6.60 -18.57 2.62
N TYR A 295 7.12 -18.26 1.42
CA TYR A 295 8.18 -17.27 1.21
C TYR A 295 7.64 -16.01 0.49
N MET A 296 6.40 -15.64 0.75
CA MET A 296 5.74 -14.51 0.08
C MET A 296 6.58 -13.22 0.13
N GLY A 297 7.36 -13.03 1.19
CA GLY A 297 8.20 -11.85 1.41
C GLY A 297 9.24 -11.60 0.31
N ILE A 298 9.66 -12.64 -0.43
CA ILE A 298 10.64 -12.51 -1.51
C ILE A 298 10.01 -12.16 -2.87
N GLY A 299 8.68 -12.09 -2.96
CA GLY A 299 7.96 -11.77 -4.19
C GLY A 299 8.42 -10.51 -4.94
N PRO A 300 8.87 -9.44 -4.26
CA PRO A 300 9.43 -8.26 -4.93
C PRO A 300 10.60 -8.58 -5.86
N VAL A 301 11.48 -9.52 -5.52
CA VAL A 301 12.68 -9.82 -6.31
C VAL A 301 12.34 -10.18 -7.76
N PRO A 302 11.58 -11.25 -8.05
CA PRO A 302 11.23 -11.59 -9.42
C PRO A 302 10.32 -10.53 -10.09
N ALA A 303 9.51 -9.79 -9.33
CA ALA A 303 8.70 -8.70 -9.89
C ALA A 303 9.57 -7.53 -10.37
N VAL A 304 10.58 -7.13 -9.58
CA VAL A 304 11.57 -6.10 -9.93
C VAL A 304 12.41 -6.54 -11.14
N GLN A 305 12.95 -7.74 -11.13
CA GLN A 305 13.71 -8.29 -12.26
C GLN A 305 12.88 -8.27 -13.55
N LYS A 306 11.60 -8.63 -13.46
CA LYS A 306 10.68 -8.63 -14.59
C LYS A 306 10.39 -7.22 -15.11
N VAL A 307 10.11 -6.23 -14.26
CA VAL A 307 9.83 -4.87 -14.71
C VAL A 307 11.08 -4.21 -15.30
N LEU A 308 12.26 -4.43 -14.71
CA LEU A 308 13.52 -3.95 -15.25
C LEU A 308 13.79 -4.52 -16.65
N LYS A 309 13.60 -5.85 -16.83
CA LYS A 309 13.72 -6.48 -18.15
C LYS A 309 12.73 -5.91 -19.17
N GLN A 310 11.47 -5.66 -18.78
CA GLN A 310 10.42 -5.12 -19.66
C GLN A 310 10.71 -3.69 -20.10
N THR A 311 11.31 -2.89 -19.23
CA THR A 311 11.59 -1.46 -19.49
C THR A 311 12.97 -1.22 -20.07
N GLY A 312 13.88 -2.20 -20.04
CA GLY A 312 15.27 -2.04 -20.43
C GLY A 312 16.11 -1.22 -19.45
N LEU A 313 15.54 -0.91 -18.27
CA LEU A 313 16.24 -0.17 -17.22
C LEU A 313 17.03 -1.13 -16.30
N ARG A 314 18.00 -0.56 -15.60
CA ARG A 314 18.83 -1.27 -14.59
C ARG A 314 18.54 -0.67 -13.21
N LEU A 315 18.76 -1.47 -12.17
CA LEU A 315 18.48 -1.08 -10.77
C LEU A 315 19.35 0.10 -10.30
N GLU A 316 20.56 0.22 -10.85
CA GLU A 316 21.50 1.33 -10.56
C GLU A 316 20.98 2.70 -11.06
N GLN A 317 20.04 2.69 -11.99
CA GLN A 317 19.43 3.92 -12.52
C GLN A 317 18.28 4.45 -11.67
N MET A 318 17.88 3.71 -10.64
CA MET A 318 16.83 4.16 -9.71
C MET A 318 17.41 5.14 -8.70
N ASP A 319 16.84 6.35 -8.62
CA ASP A 319 17.20 7.38 -7.64
C ASP A 319 16.41 7.23 -6.33
N VAL A 320 15.25 6.59 -6.40
CA VAL A 320 14.37 6.28 -5.27
C VAL A 320 13.87 4.85 -5.40
N ILE A 321 13.87 4.11 -4.29
CA ILE A 321 13.30 2.77 -4.18
C ILE A 321 12.34 2.75 -2.99
N GLU A 322 11.05 2.76 -3.27
CA GLU A 322 10.00 2.56 -2.26
C GLU A 322 9.68 1.06 -2.16
N LEU A 323 10.25 0.40 -1.19
CA LEU A 323 9.99 -0.99 -0.84
C LEU A 323 9.05 -1.05 0.36
N ASN A 324 7.87 -1.64 0.21
CA ASN A 324 6.95 -1.79 1.34
C ASN A 324 7.55 -2.70 2.42
N GLU A 325 7.68 -2.17 3.63
CA GLU A 325 8.25 -2.85 4.79
C GLU A 325 7.16 -3.63 5.55
N ALA A 326 6.65 -4.70 4.95
CA ALA A 326 5.69 -5.55 5.67
C ALA A 326 6.36 -6.16 6.94
N PHE A 327 7.62 -6.57 6.80
CA PHE A 327 8.49 -7.06 7.86
C PHE A 327 9.95 -6.67 7.55
N ALA A 328 10.74 -6.39 8.58
CA ALA A 328 12.16 -6.11 8.41
C ALA A 328 12.90 -7.31 7.77
N ALA A 329 12.59 -8.54 8.22
CA ALA A 329 13.14 -9.76 7.64
C ALA A 329 12.92 -9.85 6.13
N GLN A 330 11.69 -9.57 5.70
CA GLN A 330 11.31 -9.58 4.27
C GLN A 330 12.03 -8.48 3.50
N SER A 331 12.10 -7.28 4.05
CA SER A 331 12.74 -6.14 3.39
C SER A 331 14.24 -6.38 3.19
N LEU A 332 14.93 -6.83 4.22
CA LEU A 332 16.36 -7.17 4.16
C LEU A 332 16.65 -8.30 3.17
N ALA A 333 15.81 -9.35 3.16
CA ALA A 333 15.96 -10.43 2.18
C ALA A 333 15.84 -9.92 0.74
N VAL A 334 14.86 -9.06 0.45
CA VAL A 334 14.68 -8.45 -0.88
C VAL A 334 15.85 -7.55 -1.24
N ILE A 335 16.32 -6.69 -0.34
CA ILE A 335 17.46 -5.78 -0.53
C ILE A 335 18.70 -6.57 -0.91
N ARG A 336 19.06 -7.59 -0.11
CA ARG A 336 20.24 -8.42 -0.32
C ARG A 336 20.16 -9.26 -1.59
N GLU A 337 19.00 -9.84 -1.91
CA GLU A 337 18.78 -10.61 -3.15
C GLU A 337 18.81 -9.75 -4.43
N LEU A 338 18.51 -8.46 -4.30
CA LEU A 338 18.67 -7.49 -5.39
C LEU A 338 20.10 -6.94 -5.50
N GLY A 339 21.04 -7.38 -4.64
CA GLY A 339 22.43 -6.95 -4.64
C GLY A 339 22.65 -5.55 -4.06
N LEU A 340 21.69 -5.04 -3.27
CA LEU A 340 21.79 -3.74 -2.62
C LEU A 340 22.35 -3.87 -1.20
N GLN A 341 22.86 -2.76 -0.66
CA GLN A 341 23.28 -2.70 0.74
C GLN A 341 22.07 -2.41 1.65
N ASP A 342 22.11 -2.91 2.88
CA ASP A 342 21.02 -2.74 3.85
C ASP A 342 20.72 -1.27 4.18
N ASP A 343 21.72 -0.40 4.07
CA ASP A 343 21.69 1.04 4.33
C ASP A 343 21.67 1.92 3.06
N ASP A 344 21.37 1.33 1.90
CA ASP A 344 21.30 2.10 0.64
C ASP A 344 20.35 3.29 0.78
N ALA A 345 20.88 4.50 0.63
CA ALA A 345 20.18 5.76 0.86
C ALA A 345 19.01 6.01 -0.11
N ARG A 346 18.89 5.21 -1.17
CA ARG A 346 17.79 5.26 -2.12
C ARG A 346 16.54 4.55 -1.60
N ILE A 347 16.71 3.62 -0.63
CA ILE A 347 15.65 2.76 -0.11
C ILE A 347 14.90 3.48 1.00
N ASN A 348 13.59 3.67 0.79
CA ASN A 348 12.69 4.29 1.76
C ASN A 348 13.33 5.50 2.44
N PRO A 349 13.70 6.54 1.68
CA PRO A 349 14.47 7.67 2.21
C PRO A 349 13.77 8.42 3.34
N ASN A 350 12.45 8.35 3.37
CA ASN A 350 11.59 8.98 4.38
C ASN A 350 11.00 7.96 5.39
N GLY A 351 11.59 6.75 5.46
CA GLY A 351 11.04 5.64 6.21
C GLY A 351 9.95 4.89 5.46
N GLY A 352 9.52 3.75 5.97
CA GLY A 352 8.55 2.87 5.32
C GLY A 352 7.47 2.34 6.26
N ALA A 353 6.83 1.25 5.87
CA ALA A 353 5.62 0.76 6.53
C ALA A 353 5.80 0.30 7.98
N ILE A 354 7.01 -0.07 8.41
CA ILE A 354 7.29 -0.37 9.84
C ILE A 354 7.04 0.87 10.69
N ALA A 355 7.43 2.04 10.19
CA ALA A 355 7.21 3.31 10.90
C ALA A 355 5.87 3.95 10.55
N LEU A 356 5.51 4.02 9.25
CA LEU A 356 4.31 4.72 8.79
C LEU A 356 3.02 3.93 8.97
N GLY A 357 3.10 2.58 8.89
CA GLY A 357 1.93 1.70 8.87
C GLY A 357 1.62 1.12 7.49
N HIS A 358 0.71 0.12 7.47
CA HIS A 358 0.41 -0.66 6.26
C HIS A 358 -1.09 -0.92 6.07
N PRO A 359 -1.90 0.10 5.72
CA PRO A 359 -3.27 -0.11 5.25
C PRO A 359 -3.22 -0.85 3.91
N LEU A 360 -3.58 -2.14 3.87
CA LEU A 360 -3.25 -3.07 2.78
C LEU A 360 -3.59 -2.50 1.38
N GLY A 361 -4.86 -2.21 1.13
CA GLY A 361 -5.33 -1.73 -0.17
C GLY A 361 -4.79 -0.36 -0.59
N MET A 362 -4.41 0.48 0.38
CA MET A 362 -3.90 1.83 0.13
C MET A 362 -2.39 1.86 -0.11
N SER A 363 -1.64 0.95 0.51
CA SER A 363 -0.18 1.06 0.63
C SER A 363 0.54 1.16 -0.71
N GLY A 364 0.11 0.40 -1.72
CA GLY A 364 0.73 0.47 -3.05
C GLY A 364 0.61 1.84 -3.71
N THR A 365 -0.52 2.52 -3.52
CA THR A 365 -0.74 3.89 -4.00
C THR A 365 0.11 4.89 -3.20
N ARG A 366 0.24 4.69 -1.88
CA ARG A 366 1.13 5.51 -1.04
C ARG A 366 2.58 5.44 -1.52
N LEU A 367 3.10 4.25 -1.85
CA LEU A 367 4.47 4.12 -2.39
C LEU A 367 4.67 5.00 -3.62
N VAL A 368 3.69 5.00 -4.54
CA VAL A 368 3.75 5.80 -5.77
C VAL A 368 3.73 7.30 -5.49
N ILE A 369 2.85 7.76 -4.61
CA ILE A 369 2.74 9.17 -4.24
C ILE A 369 4.02 9.65 -3.56
N THR A 370 4.51 8.90 -2.56
CA THR A 370 5.75 9.23 -1.84
C THR A 370 6.95 9.25 -2.78
N ALA A 371 7.07 8.24 -3.67
CA ALA A 371 8.16 8.17 -4.66
C ALA A 371 8.15 9.36 -5.62
N MET A 372 6.97 9.77 -6.09
CA MET A 372 6.80 10.92 -6.99
C MET A 372 7.28 12.21 -6.33
N HIS A 373 6.86 12.49 -5.10
CA HIS A 373 7.29 13.68 -4.37
C HIS A 373 8.80 13.64 -4.03
N GLU A 374 9.33 12.45 -3.71
CA GLU A 374 10.75 12.30 -3.39
C GLU A 374 11.64 12.46 -4.63
N LEU A 375 11.23 11.97 -5.80
CA LEU A 375 11.93 12.22 -7.07
C LEU A 375 12.07 13.71 -7.34
N LYS A 376 10.99 14.46 -7.18
CA LYS A 376 11.00 15.92 -7.34
C LYS A 376 11.98 16.58 -6.36
N ARG A 377 11.92 16.24 -5.05
CA ARG A 377 12.81 16.82 -4.03
C ARG A 377 14.29 16.56 -4.30
N ARG A 378 14.63 15.39 -4.84
CA ARG A 378 16.01 14.99 -5.16
C ARG A 378 16.46 15.42 -6.53
N ASN A 379 15.57 15.94 -7.36
CA ASN A 379 15.80 16.11 -8.79
C ASN A 379 16.26 14.79 -9.43
N GLY A 380 15.69 13.68 -8.95
CA GLY A 380 15.96 12.32 -9.43
C GLY A 380 15.13 12.02 -10.67
N LYS A 381 15.55 10.99 -11.44
CA LYS A 381 14.89 10.63 -12.70
C LYS A 381 13.94 9.46 -12.56
N TYR A 382 14.36 8.36 -11.92
CA TYR A 382 13.58 7.13 -11.85
C TYR A 382 13.32 6.68 -10.41
N ALA A 383 12.10 6.21 -10.15
CA ALA A 383 11.74 5.52 -8.92
C ALA A 383 11.20 4.13 -9.20
N LEU A 384 11.54 3.20 -8.31
CA LEU A 384 11.00 1.86 -8.24
C LEU A 384 10.09 1.74 -7.02
N CYS A 385 8.82 1.40 -7.21
CA CYS A 385 7.88 1.04 -6.14
C CYS A 385 7.65 -0.46 -6.18
N THR A 386 7.87 -1.17 -5.07
CA THR A 386 7.69 -2.62 -5.03
C THR A 386 7.20 -3.10 -3.68
N MET A 387 6.48 -4.22 -3.67
CA MET A 387 5.94 -4.81 -2.45
C MET A 387 5.67 -6.30 -2.58
N CYS A 388 5.79 -7.00 -1.46
CA CYS A 388 5.37 -8.38 -1.30
C CYS A 388 3.84 -8.46 -1.14
N VAL A 389 3.32 -9.64 -1.41
CA VAL A 389 1.88 -9.90 -1.38
C VAL A 389 1.64 -11.26 -0.73
N GLY A 390 0.72 -11.35 0.18
CA GLY A 390 0.31 -12.59 0.80
C GLY A 390 -0.01 -13.68 -0.23
N VAL A 391 0.15 -14.93 0.18
CA VAL A 391 -0.04 -16.10 -0.70
C VAL A 391 0.99 -16.16 -1.85
N GLY A 392 2.17 -15.56 -1.65
CA GLY A 392 3.32 -15.76 -2.52
C GLY A 392 3.31 -14.97 -3.84
N GLN A 393 3.21 -13.64 -3.78
CA GLN A 393 3.33 -12.79 -4.96
C GLN A 393 4.18 -11.55 -4.66
N GLY A 394 4.57 -10.83 -5.72
CA GLY A 394 5.18 -9.51 -5.66
C GLY A 394 4.73 -8.64 -6.82
N VAL A 395 4.74 -7.34 -6.61
CA VAL A 395 4.41 -6.34 -7.63
C VAL A 395 5.50 -5.27 -7.65
N ALA A 396 5.82 -4.78 -8.84
CA ALA A 396 6.76 -3.68 -9.05
C ALA A 396 6.24 -2.71 -10.10
N LEU A 397 6.53 -1.43 -9.90
CA LEU A 397 6.19 -0.33 -10.81
C LEU A 397 7.36 0.65 -10.88
N ILE A 398 7.68 1.14 -12.09
CA ILE A 398 8.73 2.15 -12.30
C ILE A 398 8.08 3.46 -12.76
N LEU A 399 8.49 4.55 -12.12
CA LEU A 399 8.14 5.93 -12.46
C LEU A 399 9.33 6.66 -13.08
N GLU A 400 9.05 7.60 -13.98
CA GLU A 400 9.98 8.64 -14.43
C GLU A 400 9.47 10.00 -13.96
N ASN A 401 10.35 10.82 -13.39
CA ASN A 401 10.05 12.19 -12.97
C ASN A 401 9.77 13.08 -14.19
N MET A 402 8.76 13.92 -14.08
CA MET A 402 8.38 14.87 -15.14
C MET A 402 8.42 16.33 -14.68
N ASP A 403 8.68 16.57 -13.38
CA ASP A 403 8.87 17.90 -12.79
C ASP A 403 10.27 18.49 -13.06
#